data_9d6df5b77fa343b12d0c54331b2c802e
#
_entry.id   9d6df5b77fa343b12d0c54331b2c802e
#
_cell.length_a   1.000
_cell.length_b   1.000
_cell.length_c   1.000
_cell.angle_alpha   90.00
_cell.angle_beta   90.00
_cell.angle_gamma   90.00
#
_symmetry.space_group_name_H-M   'P 1'
#
loop_
_entity.id
_entity.type
_entity.pdbx_description
1 polymer ?
#
loop_
_entity_poly.entity_id
_entity_poly.type
_entity_poly.pdbx_seq_one_letter_code
_entity_poly.pdbx_strand_id
1 'polypeptide(L)'
;MSDPALRTLGRYELQEEIGRGMMGVVYKARDPDLNRAVALKTVRLAFEVPEEGREVFEKRFLAEARAAAGLSHPGIVTVHDVGRDPATGTLYIALEFLDGQTLATVNRGGAVMPWREALRIAARVAEALHHAHSHGIVHRDIKPTNIMLLPTGEPKIMDFGIAKLPASQLTTAGEFFGTPSYMSPEQASGEALDGRSDLFSLGCVLYGMLTASRAFDGPTLPAILARVVQHEPLPPSRVVEGLPSEVDYVVMRALAKDLGRRYGDGRTFAEDIQDVLAGRPPRHRPPETAPGERTAVSRRPSSGGERVEPPRGTPTAPPPRPPALRALLPFPLSPTARRALLVGGGTALLLGALGVFLFVPRGDQPALISLSTLLPVEPGHLEITFEHSLKSGNLKVWVDDEQVLDEPLESRVTKKVLSLRIRKGSLRQVLDVTPGEHTVRVQLEGDVNSSRRLRGTFEPGQTKRLLVSVEGILKRDLSLDWGS
;
A
#
# COMPACT_ATOMS: atom_id res chain seq x y z
N MET A 1 -47.03 -21.43 -15.71
CA MET A 1 -45.72 -20.75 -15.79
C MET A 1 -45.80 -19.62 -14.80
N SER A 2 -45.22 -19.79 -13.60
CA SER A 2 -45.24 -18.79 -12.55
C SER A 2 -44.26 -17.68 -12.95
N ASP A 3 -44.79 -16.46 -13.05
CA ASP A 3 -44.03 -15.22 -13.25
C ASP A 3 -42.93 -15.13 -12.18
N PRO A 4 -41.64 -15.07 -12.53
CA PRO A 4 -40.62 -14.89 -11.51
C PRO A 4 -40.88 -13.53 -10.87
N ALA A 5 -41.25 -13.53 -9.59
CA ALA A 5 -41.53 -12.32 -8.82
C ALA A 5 -40.40 -11.30 -9.07
N LEU A 6 -40.74 -10.22 -9.77
CA LEU A 6 -39.82 -9.10 -10.04
C LEU A 6 -39.22 -8.65 -8.69
N ARG A 7 -37.95 -8.94 -8.50
CA ARG A 7 -37.25 -8.47 -7.32
C ARG A 7 -37.11 -6.94 -7.42
N THR A 8 -37.69 -6.24 -6.49
CA THR A 8 -37.59 -4.78 -6.42
C THR A 8 -36.65 -4.36 -5.30
N LEU A 9 -36.03 -3.20 -5.44
CA LEU A 9 -35.30 -2.50 -4.40
C LEU A 9 -35.73 -1.02 -4.41
N GLY A 10 -36.41 -0.58 -3.37
CA GLY A 10 -37.16 0.67 -3.44
C GLY A 10 -38.21 0.59 -4.55
N ARG A 11 -38.22 1.60 -5.44
CA ARG A 11 -39.11 1.61 -6.64
C ARG A 11 -38.53 0.87 -7.85
N TYR A 12 -37.24 0.51 -7.82
CA TYR A 12 -36.51 -0.01 -8.98
C TYR A 12 -36.74 -1.50 -9.18
N GLU A 13 -37.02 -1.90 -10.42
CA GLU A 13 -37.17 -3.30 -10.86
C GLU A 13 -35.80 -3.86 -11.21
N LEU A 14 -35.29 -4.82 -10.43
CA LEU A 14 -34.01 -5.47 -10.67
C LEU A 14 -34.07 -6.41 -11.86
N GLN A 15 -33.14 -6.24 -12.80
CA GLN A 15 -33.08 -7.09 -14.01
C GLN A 15 -31.92 -8.09 -13.93
N GLU A 16 -30.68 -7.60 -13.83
CA GLU A 16 -29.46 -8.38 -13.92
C GLU A 16 -28.42 -7.90 -12.93
N GLU A 17 -27.68 -8.82 -12.33
CA GLU A 17 -26.46 -8.47 -11.55
C GLU A 17 -25.31 -8.20 -12.53
N ILE A 18 -24.81 -6.97 -12.58
CA ILE A 18 -23.73 -6.53 -13.47
C ILE A 18 -22.40 -6.38 -12.77
N GLY A 19 -22.36 -6.45 -11.44
CA GLY A 19 -21.14 -6.38 -10.68
C GLY A 19 -21.36 -6.72 -9.21
N ARG A 20 -20.34 -7.34 -8.62
CA ARG A 20 -20.31 -7.65 -7.19
C ARG A 20 -18.95 -7.25 -6.61
N GLY A 21 -18.98 -6.49 -5.53
CA GLY A 21 -17.80 -6.07 -4.81
C GLY A 21 -18.03 -6.16 -3.30
N MET A 22 -17.01 -5.83 -2.56
CA MET A 22 -17.05 -5.87 -1.10
C MET A 22 -18.08 -4.90 -0.51
N MET A 23 -18.27 -3.74 -1.13
CA MET A 23 -19.21 -2.70 -0.67
C MET A 23 -20.66 -2.97 -1.11
N GLY A 24 -20.93 -4.02 -1.87
CA GLY A 24 -22.28 -4.34 -2.31
C GLY A 24 -22.35 -4.94 -3.70
N VAL A 25 -23.55 -4.97 -4.23
CA VAL A 25 -23.88 -5.52 -5.55
C VAL A 25 -24.40 -4.40 -6.43
N VAL A 26 -24.03 -4.42 -7.70
CA VAL A 26 -24.56 -3.51 -8.72
C VAL A 26 -25.49 -4.29 -9.64
N TYR A 27 -26.70 -3.81 -9.78
CA TYR A 27 -27.71 -4.38 -10.67
C TYR A 27 -27.99 -3.43 -11.82
N LYS A 28 -28.18 -3.98 -13.00
CA LYS A 28 -28.97 -3.31 -14.02
C LYS A 28 -30.42 -3.36 -13.58
N ALA A 29 -31.08 -2.21 -13.53
CA ALA A 29 -32.45 -2.09 -13.06
C ALA A 29 -33.24 -1.13 -13.97
N ARG A 30 -34.55 -1.17 -13.87
CA ARG A 30 -35.45 -0.24 -14.53
C ARG A 30 -36.05 0.71 -13.50
N ASP A 31 -36.02 1.99 -13.78
CA ASP A 31 -36.84 2.99 -13.09
C ASP A 31 -38.22 3.00 -13.75
N PRO A 32 -39.27 2.48 -13.09
CA PRO A 32 -40.60 2.37 -13.71
C PRO A 32 -41.26 3.72 -13.92
N ASP A 33 -40.96 4.72 -13.02
CA ASP A 33 -41.57 6.05 -13.08
C ASP A 33 -41.06 6.85 -14.29
N LEU A 34 -39.79 6.70 -14.61
CA LEU A 34 -39.13 7.42 -15.70
C LEU A 34 -38.87 6.55 -16.93
N ASN A 35 -39.25 5.27 -16.87
CA ASN A 35 -39.09 4.29 -17.93
C ASN A 35 -37.68 4.24 -18.54
N ARG A 36 -36.66 4.20 -17.69
CA ARG A 36 -35.24 4.18 -18.09
C ARG A 36 -34.44 3.09 -17.38
N ALA A 37 -33.37 2.64 -18.02
CA ALA A 37 -32.38 1.80 -17.38
C ALA A 37 -31.49 2.60 -16.41
N VAL A 38 -31.16 2.00 -15.26
CA VAL A 38 -30.27 2.55 -14.26
C VAL A 38 -29.31 1.47 -13.78
N ALA A 39 -28.13 1.87 -13.29
CA ALA A 39 -27.25 1.02 -12.51
C ALA A 39 -27.56 1.22 -11.03
N LEU A 40 -28.13 0.21 -10.38
CA LEU A 40 -28.53 0.28 -8.97
C LEU A 40 -27.48 -0.40 -8.10
N LYS A 41 -26.71 0.41 -7.38
CA LYS A 41 -25.66 -0.05 -6.48
C LYS A 41 -26.18 -0.14 -5.05
N THR A 42 -26.21 -1.37 -4.49
CA THR A 42 -26.52 -1.59 -3.08
C THR A 42 -25.28 -1.31 -2.24
N VAL A 43 -25.50 -0.84 -1.02
CA VAL A 43 -24.40 -0.61 -0.06
C VAL A 43 -24.55 -1.56 1.11
N ARG A 44 -23.58 -2.45 1.27
CA ARG A 44 -23.45 -3.30 2.43
C ARG A 44 -22.45 -2.65 3.39
N LEU A 45 -22.84 -2.58 4.65
CA LEU A 45 -21.87 -2.35 5.71
C LEU A 45 -21.03 -3.63 5.80
N ALA A 46 -19.80 -3.59 5.30
CA ALA A 46 -18.87 -4.74 5.26
C ALA A 46 -18.47 -5.24 6.67
N PHE A 47 -18.84 -4.50 7.72
CA PHE A 47 -18.55 -4.83 9.11
C PHE A 47 -19.84 -4.78 9.94
N GLU A 48 -19.88 -5.58 11.00
CA GLU A 48 -20.83 -5.40 12.10
C GLU A 48 -20.51 -4.07 12.81
N VAL A 49 -20.95 -2.97 12.21
CA VAL A 49 -20.89 -1.67 12.86
C VAL A 49 -21.92 -1.70 13.99
N PRO A 50 -21.53 -1.38 15.23
CA PRO A 50 -22.50 -1.21 16.33
C PRO A 50 -23.63 -0.27 15.89
N GLU A 51 -24.83 -0.46 16.41
CA GLU A 51 -26.04 0.26 15.97
C GLU A 51 -25.86 1.78 15.97
N GLU A 52 -25.16 2.32 16.96
CA GLU A 52 -24.76 3.73 17.06
C GLU A 52 -23.86 4.21 15.92
N GLY A 53 -22.95 3.36 15.43
CA GLY A 53 -22.05 3.66 14.30
C GLY A 53 -22.75 3.58 12.94
N ARG A 54 -23.83 2.76 12.85
CA ARG A 54 -24.61 2.57 11.62
C ARG A 54 -25.33 3.83 11.20
N GLU A 55 -25.96 4.52 12.12
CA GLU A 55 -26.68 5.78 11.86
C GLU A 55 -25.71 6.89 11.40
N VAL A 56 -24.54 6.99 12.02
CA VAL A 56 -23.51 7.96 11.62
C VAL A 56 -22.99 7.67 10.21
N PHE A 57 -22.75 6.38 9.90
CA PHE A 57 -22.36 5.96 8.55
C PHE A 57 -23.44 6.29 7.51
N GLU A 58 -24.69 5.97 7.78
CA GLU A 58 -25.82 6.24 6.89
C GLU A 58 -25.97 7.73 6.60
N LYS A 59 -25.95 8.57 7.62
CA LYS A 59 -26.01 10.03 7.47
C LYS A 59 -24.88 10.56 6.59
N ARG A 60 -23.67 10.06 6.82
CA ARG A 60 -22.48 10.44 6.04
C ARG A 60 -22.58 9.96 4.59
N PHE A 61 -22.97 8.69 4.38
CA PHE A 61 -23.18 8.11 3.05
C PHE A 61 -24.19 8.92 2.24
N LEU A 62 -25.35 9.25 2.83
CA LEU A 62 -26.38 10.04 2.17
C LEU A 62 -25.90 11.48 1.86
N ALA A 63 -25.10 12.07 2.74
CA ALA A 63 -24.55 13.40 2.52
C ALA A 63 -23.53 13.40 1.37
N GLU A 64 -22.60 12.45 1.34
CA GLU A 64 -21.60 12.30 0.27
C GLU A 64 -22.26 11.96 -1.09
N ALA A 65 -23.28 11.06 -1.08
CA ALA A 65 -24.04 10.75 -2.29
C ALA A 65 -24.81 11.92 -2.85
N ARG A 66 -25.43 12.75 -1.98
CA ARG A 66 -26.11 14.00 -2.40
C ARG A 66 -25.14 15.03 -2.95
N ALA A 67 -23.95 15.15 -2.37
CA ALA A 67 -22.91 16.02 -2.91
C ALA A 67 -22.49 15.57 -4.32
N ALA A 68 -22.27 14.27 -4.52
CA ALA A 68 -21.95 13.70 -5.83
C ALA A 68 -23.11 13.88 -6.84
N ALA A 69 -24.37 13.82 -6.40
CA ALA A 69 -25.53 14.06 -7.25
C ALA A 69 -25.62 15.51 -7.79
N GLY A 70 -24.94 16.45 -7.15
CA GLY A 70 -24.81 17.83 -7.65
C GLY A 70 -23.83 17.99 -8.81
N LEU A 71 -23.02 16.98 -9.12
CA LEU A 71 -22.07 17.03 -10.23
C LEU A 71 -22.76 16.75 -11.57
N SER A 72 -22.62 17.67 -12.52
CA SER A 72 -23.08 17.51 -13.90
C SER A 72 -21.93 17.72 -14.87
N HIS A 73 -21.36 16.64 -15.40
CA HIS A 73 -20.24 16.69 -16.33
C HIS A 73 -20.25 15.46 -17.25
N PRO A 74 -19.98 15.57 -18.56
CA PRO A 74 -20.04 14.43 -19.49
C PRO A 74 -19.07 13.29 -19.11
N GLY A 75 -17.95 13.58 -18.46
CA GLY A 75 -16.96 12.61 -17.99
C GLY A 75 -17.22 12.08 -16.56
N ILE A 76 -18.39 12.36 -15.96
CA ILE A 76 -18.78 11.85 -14.63
C ILE A 76 -20.12 11.11 -14.76
N VAL A 77 -20.24 9.96 -14.10
CA VAL A 77 -21.50 9.23 -14.03
C VAL A 77 -22.55 10.05 -13.26
N THR A 78 -23.75 10.15 -13.80
CA THR A 78 -24.84 10.89 -13.13
C THR A 78 -25.43 10.06 -12.00
N VAL A 79 -25.55 10.64 -10.81
CA VAL A 79 -26.32 10.07 -9.70
C VAL A 79 -27.79 10.52 -9.87
N HIS A 80 -28.69 9.57 -10.05
CA HIS A 80 -30.10 9.85 -10.27
C HIS A 80 -30.91 9.88 -8.98
N ASP A 81 -30.55 9.03 -8.02
CA ASP A 81 -31.27 8.90 -6.75
C ASP A 81 -30.39 8.20 -5.70
N VAL A 82 -30.70 8.45 -4.45
CA VAL A 82 -30.10 7.79 -3.31
C VAL A 82 -31.19 7.52 -2.27
N GLY A 83 -31.28 6.29 -1.78
CA GLY A 83 -32.35 5.92 -0.89
C GLY A 83 -32.05 4.71 -0.03
N ARG A 84 -33.08 4.37 0.75
CA ARG A 84 -33.13 3.17 1.57
C ARG A 84 -34.38 2.39 1.19
N ASP A 85 -34.20 1.12 0.93
CA ASP A 85 -35.34 0.21 0.70
C ASP A 85 -36.13 0.03 1.99
N PRO A 86 -37.44 0.37 2.02
CA PRO A 86 -38.24 0.28 3.23
C PRO A 86 -38.46 -1.15 3.72
N ALA A 87 -38.41 -2.14 2.83
CA ALA A 87 -38.66 -3.54 3.17
C ALA A 87 -37.44 -4.21 3.80
N THR A 88 -36.23 -3.93 3.28
CA THR A 88 -34.99 -4.61 3.69
C THR A 88 -34.05 -3.71 4.50
N GLY A 89 -34.31 -2.39 4.52
CA GLY A 89 -33.39 -1.42 5.10
C GLY A 89 -32.09 -1.21 4.30
N THR A 90 -31.98 -1.79 3.10
CA THR A 90 -30.77 -1.72 2.27
C THR A 90 -30.61 -0.33 1.68
N LEU A 91 -29.46 0.27 1.86
CA LEU A 91 -29.07 1.52 1.20
C LEU A 91 -28.74 1.26 -0.28
N TYR A 92 -29.15 2.18 -1.15
CA TYR A 92 -28.84 2.10 -2.57
C TYR A 92 -28.54 3.47 -3.17
N ILE A 93 -27.82 3.45 -4.29
CA ILE A 93 -27.62 4.57 -5.20
C ILE A 93 -28.07 4.13 -6.58
N ALA A 94 -28.94 4.92 -7.21
CA ALA A 94 -29.31 4.76 -8.60
C ALA A 94 -28.46 5.70 -9.46
N LEU A 95 -27.71 5.11 -10.37
CA LEU A 95 -26.75 5.78 -11.25
C LEU A 95 -27.21 5.68 -12.70
N GLU A 96 -26.72 6.57 -13.55
CA GLU A 96 -26.77 6.41 -15.00
C GLU A 96 -26.24 5.03 -15.39
N PHE A 97 -27.02 4.29 -16.17
CA PHE A 97 -26.56 3.04 -16.74
C PHE A 97 -25.63 3.31 -17.93
N LEU A 98 -24.40 2.85 -17.84
CA LEU A 98 -23.37 3.04 -18.86
C LEU A 98 -23.20 1.74 -19.65
N ASP A 99 -23.41 1.80 -20.95
CA ASP A 99 -23.06 0.72 -21.87
C ASP A 99 -21.60 0.92 -22.31
N GLY A 100 -20.68 0.19 -21.69
CA GLY A 100 -19.25 0.37 -21.92
C GLY A 100 -18.40 -0.69 -21.23
N GLN A 101 -17.09 -0.49 -21.26
CA GLN A 101 -16.12 -1.37 -20.59
C GLN A 101 -15.23 -0.55 -19.65
N THR A 102 -14.87 -1.12 -18.49
CA THR A 102 -13.90 -0.47 -17.61
C THR A 102 -12.50 -0.48 -18.22
N LEU A 103 -11.68 0.53 -17.92
CA LEU A 103 -10.26 0.51 -18.32
C LEU A 103 -9.53 -0.73 -17.82
N ALA A 104 -9.95 -1.30 -16.69
CA ALA A 104 -9.39 -2.55 -16.20
C ALA A 104 -9.71 -3.74 -17.14
N THR A 105 -10.88 -3.75 -17.76
CA THR A 105 -11.26 -4.78 -18.75
C THR A 105 -10.52 -4.59 -20.06
N VAL A 106 -10.40 -3.36 -20.54
CA VAL A 106 -9.65 -3.02 -21.76
C VAL A 106 -8.18 -3.39 -21.64
N ASN A 107 -7.58 -3.16 -20.47
CA ASN A 107 -6.17 -3.43 -20.23
C ASN A 107 -5.87 -4.88 -19.83
N ARG A 108 -6.86 -5.77 -19.72
CA ARG A 108 -6.69 -7.18 -19.28
C ARG A 108 -5.73 -8.00 -20.12
N GLY A 109 -5.55 -7.63 -21.37
CA GLY A 109 -4.64 -8.34 -22.29
C GLY A 109 -3.15 -8.02 -22.10
N GLY A 110 -2.78 -7.12 -21.19
CA GLY A 110 -1.40 -6.67 -21.02
C GLY A 110 -0.84 -5.92 -22.25
N ALA A 111 -1.70 -5.49 -23.16
CA ALA A 111 -1.31 -4.71 -24.31
C ALA A 111 -1.05 -3.25 -23.94
N VAL A 112 0.02 -2.69 -24.46
CA VAL A 112 0.31 -1.25 -24.36
C VAL A 112 -0.71 -0.49 -25.18
N MET A 113 -1.39 0.47 -24.57
CA MET A 113 -2.32 1.35 -25.28
C MET A 113 -1.54 2.35 -26.15
N PRO A 114 -1.99 2.67 -27.39
CA PRO A 114 -1.40 3.74 -28.17
C PRO A 114 -1.33 5.03 -27.35
N TRP A 115 -0.13 5.61 -27.23
CA TRP A 115 0.10 6.71 -26.28
C TRP A 115 -0.83 7.92 -26.51
N ARG A 116 -1.19 8.21 -27.78
CA ARG A 116 -2.12 9.29 -28.09
C ARG A 116 -3.53 9.02 -27.55
N GLU A 117 -3.97 7.77 -27.54
CA GLU A 117 -5.23 7.34 -26.97
C GLU A 117 -5.20 7.42 -25.45
N ALA A 118 -4.15 6.87 -24.82
CA ALA A 118 -3.95 6.95 -23.37
C ALA A 118 -3.96 8.41 -22.86
N LEU A 119 -3.29 9.31 -23.59
CA LEU A 119 -3.27 10.73 -23.27
C LEU A 119 -4.65 11.38 -23.43
N ARG A 120 -5.42 11.07 -24.51
CA ARG A 120 -6.78 11.60 -24.68
C ARG A 120 -7.70 11.20 -23.52
N ILE A 121 -7.66 9.92 -23.14
CA ILE A 121 -8.44 9.41 -22.01
C ILE A 121 -8.03 10.15 -20.72
N ALA A 122 -6.73 10.25 -20.45
CA ALA A 122 -6.24 10.93 -19.26
C ALA A 122 -6.62 12.42 -19.21
N ALA A 123 -6.58 13.13 -20.35
CA ALA A 123 -6.99 14.53 -20.42
C ALA A 123 -8.48 14.69 -20.06
N ARG A 124 -9.37 13.84 -20.62
CA ARG A 124 -10.80 13.88 -20.32
C ARG A 124 -11.11 13.57 -18.85
N VAL A 125 -10.39 12.58 -18.28
CA VAL A 125 -10.52 12.25 -16.86
C VAL A 125 -10.00 13.41 -15.99
N ALA A 126 -8.91 14.07 -16.37
CA ALA A 126 -8.36 15.21 -15.63
C ALA A 126 -9.33 16.41 -15.66
N GLU A 127 -10.01 16.70 -16.79
CA GLU A 127 -11.06 17.70 -16.92
C GLU A 127 -12.26 17.39 -16.00
N ALA A 128 -12.70 16.13 -15.98
CA ALA A 128 -13.77 15.66 -15.11
C ALA A 128 -13.43 15.79 -13.62
N LEU A 129 -12.19 15.42 -13.24
CA LEU A 129 -11.68 15.61 -11.88
C LEU A 129 -11.60 17.09 -11.50
N HIS A 130 -11.14 17.96 -12.41
CA HIS A 130 -11.13 19.41 -12.18
C HIS A 130 -12.53 19.94 -11.86
N HIS A 131 -13.54 19.48 -12.61
CA HIS A 131 -14.94 19.84 -12.34
C HIS A 131 -15.37 19.40 -10.93
N ALA A 132 -15.12 18.16 -10.54
CA ALA A 132 -15.45 17.66 -9.19
C ALA A 132 -14.73 18.44 -8.09
N HIS A 133 -13.42 18.68 -8.25
CA HIS A 133 -12.60 19.43 -7.29
C HIS A 133 -13.04 20.87 -7.11
N SER A 134 -13.50 21.54 -8.19
CA SER A 134 -14.04 22.89 -8.12
C SER A 134 -15.33 22.98 -7.30
N HIS A 135 -16.02 21.84 -7.11
CA HIS A 135 -17.19 21.69 -6.24
C HIS A 135 -16.84 21.14 -4.84
N GLY A 136 -15.55 21.07 -4.50
CA GLY A 136 -15.07 20.57 -3.20
C GLY A 136 -15.14 19.07 -3.03
N ILE A 137 -15.34 18.30 -4.12
CA ILE A 137 -15.48 16.84 -4.09
C ILE A 137 -14.19 16.19 -4.59
N VAL A 138 -13.53 15.42 -3.73
CA VAL A 138 -12.35 14.60 -4.04
C VAL A 138 -12.81 13.15 -4.20
N HIS A 139 -12.37 12.48 -5.28
CA HIS A 139 -12.81 11.11 -5.61
C HIS A 139 -12.20 10.04 -4.69
N ARG A 140 -10.93 10.16 -4.35
CA ARG A 140 -10.17 9.29 -3.42
C ARG A 140 -9.98 7.83 -3.84
N ASP A 141 -10.43 7.43 -5.04
CA ASP A 141 -10.32 6.05 -5.54
C ASP A 141 -10.20 5.96 -7.06
N ILE A 142 -9.43 6.82 -7.67
CA ILE A 142 -9.18 6.77 -9.12
C ILE A 142 -8.31 5.54 -9.42
N LYS A 143 -8.87 4.64 -10.22
CA LYS A 143 -8.23 3.39 -10.69
C LYS A 143 -8.93 2.88 -11.95
N PRO A 144 -8.34 1.95 -12.71
CA PRO A 144 -8.91 1.47 -13.98
C PRO A 144 -10.31 0.86 -13.87
N THR A 145 -10.68 0.28 -12.72
CA THR A 145 -12.03 -0.27 -12.52
C THR A 145 -13.11 0.80 -12.34
N ASN A 146 -12.72 2.03 -11.98
CA ASN A 146 -13.62 3.16 -11.72
C ASN A 146 -13.66 4.17 -12.88
N ILE A 147 -13.07 3.81 -14.03
CA ILE A 147 -13.14 4.59 -15.27
C ILE A 147 -13.72 3.68 -16.35
N MET A 148 -14.88 4.04 -16.89
CA MET A 148 -15.53 3.32 -17.96
C MET A 148 -15.31 4.02 -19.28
N LEU A 149 -14.95 3.27 -20.32
CA LEU A 149 -14.91 3.73 -21.71
C LEU A 149 -16.23 3.38 -22.38
N LEU A 150 -16.90 4.40 -22.89
CA LEU A 150 -18.10 4.24 -23.71
C LEU A 150 -17.73 3.76 -25.13
N PRO A 151 -18.69 3.25 -25.93
CA PRO A 151 -18.43 2.85 -27.32
C PRO A 151 -17.91 4.01 -28.20
N THR A 152 -18.15 5.24 -27.79
CA THR A 152 -17.59 6.46 -28.43
C THR A 152 -16.10 6.68 -28.15
N GLY A 153 -15.49 5.94 -27.22
CA GLY A 153 -14.14 6.15 -26.72
C GLY A 153 -14.04 7.22 -25.61
N GLU A 154 -15.17 7.84 -25.21
CA GLU A 154 -15.18 8.84 -24.12
C GLU A 154 -15.16 8.15 -22.76
N PRO A 155 -14.27 8.58 -21.83
CA PRO A 155 -14.24 8.05 -20.48
C PRO A 155 -15.28 8.70 -19.57
N LYS A 156 -15.86 7.88 -18.67
CA LYS A 156 -16.66 8.37 -17.53
C LYS A 156 -16.11 7.84 -16.21
N ILE A 157 -15.95 8.72 -15.25
CA ILE A 157 -15.56 8.38 -13.88
C ILE A 157 -16.81 7.86 -13.14
N MET A 158 -16.65 6.71 -12.50
CA MET A 158 -17.66 6.06 -11.67
C MET A 158 -17.21 6.02 -10.21
N ASP A 159 -18.14 5.72 -9.30
CA ASP A 159 -17.83 5.39 -7.91
C ASP A 159 -17.02 6.45 -7.16
N PHE A 160 -17.45 7.73 -7.21
CA PHE A 160 -16.96 8.71 -6.24
C PHE A 160 -17.02 8.11 -4.84
N GLY A 161 -15.95 8.25 -4.07
CA GLY A 161 -15.69 7.51 -2.82
C GLY A 161 -16.73 7.65 -1.68
N ILE A 162 -18.02 7.62 -2.05
CA ILE A 162 -19.23 7.85 -1.24
C ILE A 162 -19.32 6.92 0.00
N ALA A 163 -18.58 5.82 0.00
CA ALA A 163 -18.63 4.84 1.10
C ALA A 163 -17.26 4.58 1.74
N LYS A 164 -16.23 5.35 1.40
CA LYS A 164 -14.89 5.12 1.97
C LYS A 164 -14.78 5.71 3.37
N LEU A 165 -14.56 4.82 4.32
CA LEU A 165 -14.10 5.19 5.65
C LEU A 165 -12.71 5.82 5.57
N PRO A 166 -12.37 6.81 6.44
CA PRO A 166 -11.01 7.33 6.53
C PRO A 166 -9.99 6.21 6.67
N ALA A 167 -8.82 6.32 6.04
CA ALA A 167 -7.76 5.32 6.09
C ALA A 167 -7.41 4.86 7.53
N SER A 168 -7.63 5.73 8.52
CA SER A 168 -7.47 5.41 9.95
C SER A 168 -8.47 4.39 10.50
N GLN A 169 -9.59 4.11 9.81
CA GLN A 169 -10.58 3.11 10.20
C GLN A 169 -10.46 1.82 9.39
N LEU A 170 -9.80 1.87 8.23
CA LEU A 170 -9.57 0.72 7.34
C LEU A 170 -8.51 -0.26 7.87
N THR A 171 -7.65 0.18 8.79
CA THR A 171 -6.58 -0.63 9.37
C THR A 171 -6.99 -1.44 10.60
N THR A 172 -8.23 -1.29 11.08
CA THR A 172 -8.67 -1.94 12.34
C THR A 172 -8.99 -3.43 12.15
N ALA A 173 -9.20 -3.88 10.90
CA ALA A 173 -9.56 -5.27 10.59
C ALA A 173 -8.46 -6.06 9.86
N GLY A 174 -7.28 -5.47 9.60
CA GLY A 174 -6.22 -6.16 8.84
C GLY A 174 -6.51 -6.33 7.35
N GLU A 175 -7.74 -6.06 6.91
CA GLU A 175 -8.13 -6.12 5.51
C GLU A 175 -8.01 -4.74 4.86
N PHE A 176 -7.08 -4.65 3.93
CA PHE A 176 -6.85 -3.44 3.18
C PHE A 176 -7.80 -3.37 1.98
N PHE A 177 -8.76 -2.43 2.02
CA PHE A 177 -9.76 -2.27 0.97
C PHE A 177 -9.25 -1.42 -0.18
N GLY A 178 -8.86 -2.02 -1.29
CA GLY A 178 -8.48 -1.35 -2.52
C GLY A 178 -7.23 -1.90 -3.17
N THR A 179 -6.90 -1.37 -4.35
CA THR A 179 -5.64 -1.68 -5.05
C THR A 179 -4.61 -0.62 -4.64
N PRO A 180 -3.67 -0.92 -3.73
CA PRO A 180 -2.77 0.07 -3.13
C PRO A 180 -1.86 0.75 -4.15
N SER A 181 -1.63 0.13 -5.30
CA SER A 181 -0.77 0.63 -6.39
C SER A 181 -1.25 1.94 -7.03
N TYR A 182 -2.49 2.39 -6.75
CA TYR A 182 -3.06 3.65 -7.23
C TYR A 182 -3.21 4.70 -6.14
N MET A 183 -2.86 4.38 -4.89
CA MET A 183 -2.91 5.35 -3.79
C MET A 183 -1.89 6.45 -3.95
N SER A 184 -2.24 7.65 -3.50
CA SER A 184 -1.28 8.74 -3.39
C SER A 184 -0.41 8.60 -2.12
N PRO A 185 0.78 9.24 -2.07
CA PRO A 185 1.64 9.23 -0.89
C PRO A 185 0.92 9.69 0.37
N GLU A 186 0.14 10.76 0.29
CA GLU A 186 -0.65 11.30 1.39
C GLU A 186 -1.77 10.36 1.85
N GLN A 187 -2.39 9.60 0.93
CA GLN A 187 -3.33 8.52 1.30
C GLN A 187 -2.61 7.39 2.04
N ALA A 188 -1.45 6.98 1.54
CA ALA A 188 -0.64 5.92 2.14
C ALA A 188 -0.13 6.32 3.54
N SER A 189 0.17 7.60 3.74
CA SER A 189 0.63 8.15 5.02
C SER A 189 -0.51 8.54 5.97
N GLY A 190 -1.77 8.54 5.49
CA GLY A 190 -2.94 8.94 6.30
C GLY A 190 -3.01 10.45 6.57
N GLU A 191 -2.43 11.25 5.67
CA GLU A 191 -2.43 12.72 5.72
C GLU A 191 -3.73 13.31 5.17
N ALA A 192 -3.88 14.63 5.25
CA ALA A 192 -5.01 15.34 4.67
C ALA A 192 -5.00 15.23 3.14
N LEU A 193 -6.17 14.97 2.54
CA LEU A 193 -6.33 14.75 1.11
C LEU A 193 -6.96 15.98 0.44
N ASP A 194 -6.42 16.32 -0.72
CA ASP A 194 -7.03 17.26 -1.64
C ASP A 194 -7.11 16.69 -3.07
N GLY A 195 -7.55 17.49 -4.04
CA GLY A 195 -7.70 17.08 -5.44
C GLY A 195 -6.41 16.54 -6.08
N ARG A 196 -5.24 16.93 -5.60
CA ARG A 196 -3.94 16.48 -6.11
C ARG A 196 -3.70 14.98 -5.85
N SER A 197 -4.39 14.41 -4.86
CA SER A 197 -4.38 12.95 -4.61
C SER A 197 -4.98 12.17 -5.79
N ASP A 198 -6.10 12.66 -6.35
CA ASP A 198 -6.73 12.04 -7.51
C ASP A 198 -5.87 12.18 -8.78
N LEU A 199 -5.14 13.31 -8.91
CA LEU A 199 -4.23 13.53 -10.05
C LEU A 199 -3.02 12.58 -10.00
N PHE A 200 -2.51 12.27 -8.82
CA PHE A 200 -1.49 11.23 -8.65
C PHE A 200 -2.02 9.86 -9.07
N SER A 201 -3.22 9.51 -8.61
CA SER A 201 -3.87 8.24 -8.97
C SER A 201 -4.13 8.15 -10.47
N LEU A 202 -4.54 9.26 -11.11
CA LEU A 202 -4.66 9.34 -12.58
C LEU A 202 -3.29 9.18 -13.27
N GLY A 203 -2.23 9.74 -12.70
CA GLY A 203 -0.84 9.50 -13.15
C GLY A 203 -0.48 8.01 -13.14
N CYS A 204 -0.86 7.27 -12.07
CA CYS A 204 -0.68 5.82 -12.02
C CYS A 204 -1.49 5.08 -13.08
N VAL A 205 -2.73 5.51 -13.35
CA VAL A 205 -3.58 4.94 -14.41
C VAL A 205 -2.94 5.18 -15.78
N LEU A 206 -2.51 6.41 -16.05
CA LEU A 206 -1.86 6.78 -17.32
C LEU A 206 -0.57 5.99 -17.53
N TYR A 207 0.25 5.86 -16.49
CA TYR A 207 1.46 5.02 -16.52
C TYR A 207 1.12 3.58 -16.93
N GLY A 208 0.08 3.01 -16.31
CA GLY A 208 -0.37 1.64 -16.62
C GLY A 208 -0.88 1.47 -18.06
N MET A 209 -1.61 2.46 -18.61
CA MET A 209 -2.03 2.45 -20.02
C MET A 209 -0.85 2.50 -21.00
N LEU A 210 0.17 3.30 -20.66
CA LEU A 210 1.35 3.50 -21.51
C LEU A 210 2.35 2.34 -21.45
N THR A 211 2.43 1.61 -20.35
CA THR A 211 3.50 0.63 -20.11
C THR A 211 3.01 -0.80 -19.91
N ALA A 212 1.69 -1.01 -19.82
CA ALA A 212 1.06 -2.26 -19.40
C ALA A 212 1.57 -2.75 -18.02
N SER A 213 2.21 -1.89 -17.24
CA SER A 213 2.80 -2.18 -15.94
C SER A 213 2.33 -1.19 -14.89
N ARG A 214 2.34 -1.57 -13.62
CA ARG A 214 2.03 -0.64 -12.53
C ARG A 214 3.21 0.27 -12.23
N ALA A 215 2.95 1.55 -11.98
CA ALA A 215 4.00 2.49 -11.54
C ALA A 215 4.61 2.06 -10.19
N PHE A 216 3.78 1.50 -9.33
CA PHE A 216 4.18 0.99 -8.01
C PHE A 216 3.62 -0.40 -7.82
N ASP A 217 4.51 -1.38 -7.67
CA ASP A 217 4.16 -2.77 -7.42
C ASP A 217 5.10 -3.36 -6.37
N GLY A 218 4.74 -4.49 -5.77
CA GLY A 218 5.56 -5.13 -4.76
C GLY A 218 4.94 -6.42 -4.24
N PRO A 219 5.74 -7.28 -3.62
CA PRO A 219 5.28 -8.60 -3.17
C PRO A 219 4.29 -8.53 -1.99
N THR A 220 4.28 -7.42 -1.25
CA THR A 220 3.41 -7.24 -0.09
C THR A 220 2.79 -5.84 -0.08
N LEU A 221 1.67 -5.68 0.61
CA LEU A 221 1.04 -4.37 0.81
C LEU A 221 2.01 -3.33 1.40
N PRO A 222 2.76 -3.59 2.49
CA PRO A 222 3.74 -2.62 2.99
C PRO A 222 4.81 -2.26 1.96
N ALA A 223 5.27 -3.21 1.14
CA ALA A 223 6.26 -2.94 0.10
C ALA A 223 5.70 -2.00 -0.99
N ILE A 224 4.44 -2.18 -1.40
CA ILE A 224 3.77 -1.29 -2.34
C ILE A 224 3.63 0.11 -1.74
N LEU A 225 3.13 0.22 -0.50
CA LEU A 225 2.95 1.51 0.18
C LEU A 225 4.29 2.25 0.36
N ALA A 226 5.35 1.54 0.74
CA ALA A 226 6.70 2.13 0.82
C ALA A 226 7.17 2.67 -0.54
N ARG A 227 6.91 1.96 -1.64
CA ARG A 227 7.23 2.45 -2.98
C ARG A 227 6.38 3.64 -3.39
N VAL A 228 5.09 3.65 -3.07
CA VAL A 228 4.20 4.80 -3.31
C VAL A 228 4.73 6.06 -2.63
N VAL A 229 5.23 5.95 -1.41
CA VAL A 229 5.71 7.10 -0.62
C VAL A 229 7.12 7.53 -1.05
N GLN A 230 8.03 6.61 -1.35
CA GLN A 230 9.47 6.89 -1.44
C GLN A 230 10.09 6.68 -2.82
N HIS A 231 9.53 5.80 -3.66
CA HIS A 231 10.18 5.39 -4.90
C HIS A 231 9.65 6.17 -6.09
N GLU A 232 10.55 6.69 -6.94
CA GLU A 232 10.21 7.24 -8.25
C GLU A 232 10.21 6.12 -9.28
N PRO A 233 9.10 5.90 -10.02
CA PRO A 233 9.06 4.89 -11.07
C PRO A 233 9.95 5.28 -12.23
N LEU A 234 10.33 4.29 -13.06
CA LEU A 234 11.02 4.57 -14.32
C LEU A 234 10.12 5.42 -15.22
N PRO A 235 10.66 6.42 -15.94
CA PRO A 235 9.91 7.13 -16.97
C PRO A 235 9.31 6.16 -18.00
N PRO A 236 8.09 6.38 -18.52
CA PRO A 236 7.46 5.50 -19.49
C PRO A 236 8.31 5.18 -20.70
N SER A 237 9.11 6.14 -21.24
CA SER A 237 10.00 5.94 -22.39
C SER A 237 11.16 4.98 -22.10
N ARG A 238 11.47 4.73 -20.83
CA ARG A 238 12.47 3.73 -20.42
C ARG A 238 11.89 2.31 -20.36
N VAL A 239 10.55 2.19 -20.39
CA VAL A 239 9.83 0.92 -20.38
C VAL A 239 9.34 0.56 -21.78
N VAL A 240 8.88 1.55 -22.54
CA VAL A 240 8.33 1.38 -23.90
C VAL A 240 9.05 2.33 -24.86
N GLU A 241 9.70 1.76 -25.86
CA GLU A 241 10.44 2.51 -26.88
C GLU A 241 9.49 3.35 -27.74
N GLY A 242 9.99 4.50 -28.22
CA GLY A 242 9.26 5.38 -29.15
C GLY A 242 8.27 6.34 -28.50
N LEU A 243 8.21 6.41 -27.18
CA LEU A 243 7.42 7.44 -26.48
C LEU A 243 8.16 8.78 -26.50
N PRO A 244 7.46 9.90 -26.81
CA PRO A 244 8.06 11.24 -26.71
C PRO A 244 8.47 11.59 -25.27
N SER A 245 9.54 12.35 -25.10
CA SER A 245 10.04 12.80 -23.79
C SER A 245 9.04 13.67 -23.03
N GLU A 246 8.17 14.36 -23.75
CA GLU A 246 7.08 15.19 -23.19
C GLU A 246 6.04 14.31 -22.45
N VAL A 247 5.84 13.06 -22.90
CA VAL A 247 4.99 12.08 -22.20
C VAL A 247 5.59 11.74 -20.85
N ASP A 248 6.91 11.53 -20.77
CA ASP A 248 7.59 11.29 -19.50
C ASP A 248 7.39 12.46 -18.53
N TYR A 249 7.59 13.70 -19.03
CA TYR A 249 7.41 14.90 -18.22
C TYR A 249 6.01 14.95 -17.60
N VAL A 250 4.97 14.74 -18.40
CA VAL A 250 3.58 14.79 -17.94
C VAL A 250 3.29 13.73 -16.89
N VAL A 251 3.71 12.47 -17.14
CA VAL A 251 3.49 11.36 -16.23
C VAL A 251 4.27 11.54 -14.92
N MET A 252 5.57 11.83 -15.02
CA MET A 252 6.43 11.95 -13.84
C MET A 252 6.05 13.15 -12.95
N ARG A 253 5.55 14.24 -13.55
CA ARG A 253 5.01 15.37 -12.81
C ARG A 253 3.74 14.97 -12.04
N ALA A 254 2.82 14.21 -12.65
CA ALA A 254 1.64 13.71 -11.96
C ALA A 254 2.01 12.77 -10.80
N LEU A 255 3.08 11.96 -10.95
CA LEU A 255 3.60 11.02 -9.96
C LEU A 255 4.58 11.64 -8.94
N ALA A 256 4.78 12.96 -8.95
CA ALA A 256 5.65 13.63 -7.99
C ALA A 256 5.16 13.40 -6.55
N LYS A 257 6.10 13.08 -5.65
CA LYS A 257 5.77 12.81 -4.23
C LYS A 257 5.42 14.10 -3.50
N ASP A 258 6.17 15.15 -3.77
CA ASP A 258 5.90 16.48 -3.26
C ASP A 258 4.68 17.08 -3.96
N LEU A 259 3.68 17.50 -3.16
CA LEU A 259 2.45 18.13 -3.64
C LEU A 259 2.70 19.44 -4.40
N GLY A 260 3.76 20.19 -4.04
CA GLY A 260 4.13 21.43 -4.72
C GLY A 260 4.76 21.23 -6.10
N ARG A 261 5.33 20.04 -6.35
CA ARG A 261 5.90 19.67 -7.65
C ARG A 261 4.88 18.99 -8.59
N ARG A 262 3.75 18.55 -8.04
CA ARG A 262 2.67 17.90 -8.79
C ARG A 262 1.82 18.94 -9.55
N TYR A 263 0.91 18.50 -10.39
CA TYR A 263 -0.13 19.39 -10.95
C TYR A 263 -1.02 19.93 -9.83
N GLY A 264 -1.26 21.24 -9.81
CA GLY A 264 -2.09 21.88 -8.80
C GLY A 264 -3.57 21.57 -8.96
N ASP A 265 -4.02 21.36 -10.20
CA ASP A 265 -5.40 21.04 -10.55
C ASP A 265 -5.47 20.22 -11.86
N GLY A 266 -6.66 19.65 -12.13
CA GLY A 266 -6.88 18.80 -13.29
C GLY A 266 -6.86 19.56 -14.62
N ARG A 267 -7.13 20.88 -14.63
CA ARG A 267 -7.08 21.72 -15.84
C ARG A 267 -5.65 21.83 -16.33
N THR A 268 -4.73 22.22 -15.45
CA THR A 268 -3.31 22.34 -15.82
C THR A 268 -2.72 21.01 -16.30
N PHE A 269 -3.19 19.89 -15.73
CA PHE A 269 -2.79 18.56 -16.18
C PHE A 269 -3.32 18.27 -17.60
N ALA A 270 -4.62 18.52 -17.85
CA ALA A 270 -5.23 18.33 -19.16
C ALA A 270 -4.60 19.22 -20.24
N GLU A 271 -4.30 20.48 -19.92
CA GLU A 271 -3.67 21.45 -20.85
C GLU A 271 -2.27 21.01 -21.28
N ASP A 272 -1.43 20.52 -20.36
CA ASP A 272 -0.11 19.95 -20.68
C ASP A 272 -0.24 18.71 -21.57
N ILE A 273 -1.21 17.83 -21.29
CA ILE A 273 -1.50 16.67 -22.15
C ILE A 273 -1.92 17.10 -23.55
N GLN A 274 -2.80 18.10 -23.65
CA GLN A 274 -3.26 18.64 -24.96
C GLN A 274 -2.12 19.23 -25.78
N ASP A 275 -1.15 19.90 -25.13
CA ASP A 275 0.04 20.40 -25.81
C ASP A 275 0.89 19.25 -26.37
N VAL A 276 1.11 18.19 -25.59
CA VAL A 276 1.86 16.99 -26.07
C VAL A 276 1.13 16.32 -27.25
N LEU A 277 -0.19 16.18 -27.18
CA LEU A 277 -0.99 15.64 -28.30
C LEU A 277 -0.88 16.48 -29.57
N ALA A 278 -0.73 17.78 -29.41
CA ALA A 278 -0.54 18.74 -30.52
C ALA A 278 0.94 18.87 -30.98
N GLY A 279 1.84 18.07 -30.40
CA GLY A 279 3.29 18.11 -30.70
C GLY A 279 3.98 19.39 -30.19
N ARG A 280 3.42 20.02 -29.17
CA ARG A 280 4.00 21.19 -28.50
C ARG A 280 4.56 20.81 -27.13
N PRO A 281 5.58 21.51 -26.63
CA PRO A 281 6.02 21.35 -25.26
C PRO A 281 4.91 21.73 -24.27
N PRO A 282 4.80 21.02 -23.12
CA PRO A 282 3.84 21.34 -22.07
C PRO A 282 4.00 22.78 -21.58
N ARG A 283 2.91 23.59 -21.61
CA ARG A 283 2.92 25.04 -21.31
C ARG A 283 3.21 25.33 -19.83
N HIS A 284 2.90 24.40 -18.95
CA HIS A 284 3.13 24.53 -17.51
C HIS A 284 4.47 23.92 -17.05
N ARG A 285 5.36 23.61 -18.01
CA ARG A 285 6.72 23.17 -17.70
C ARG A 285 7.53 24.40 -17.23
N PRO A 286 8.09 24.37 -15.99
CA PRO A 286 8.98 25.41 -15.55
C PRO A 286 10.11 25.60 -16.56
N PRO A 287 10.55 26.85 -16.85
CA PRO A 287 11.73 27.05 -17.69
C PRO A 287 12.90 26.27 -17.08
N GLU A 288 13.65 25.53 -17.91
CA GLU A 288 14.89 24.94 -17.48
C GLU A 288 15.81 26.08 -17.04
N THR A 289 16.04 26.18 -15.72
CA THR A 289 17.12 27.01 -15.20
C THR A 289 18.42 26.46 -15.79
N ALA A 290 19.05 27.27 -16.65
CA ALA A 290 20.33 26.93 -17.23
C ALA A 290 21.28 26.47 -16.10
N PRO A 291 22.10 25.41 -16.33
CA PRO A 291 23.03 24.94 -15.32
C PRO A 291 24.10 26.02 -15.11
N GLY A 292 23.92 26.92 -14.11
CA GLY A 292 24.84 28.04 -13.84
C GLY A 292 24.37 29.06 -12.81
N GLU A 293 23.07 29.27 -12.62
CA GLU A 293 22.60 30.21 -11.60
C GLU A 293 22.32 29.51 -10.26
N ARG A 294 23.41 29.17 -9.59
CA ARG A 294 23.35 29.05 -8.10
C ARG A 294 22.96 30.41 -7.59
N THR A 295 21.79 30.51 -7.00
CA THR A 295 21.23 31.67 -6.32
C THR A 295 22.33 32.37 -5.52
N ALA A 296 22.89 33.44 -6.06
CA ALA A 296 23.63 34.41 -5.30
C ALA A 296 22.62 35.05 -4.34
N VAL A 297 22.70 34.71 -3.06
CA VAL A 297 21.98 35.39 -2.01
C VAL A 297 22.30 36.87 -2.15
N SER A 298 21.34 37.62 -2.67
CA SER A 298 21.38 39.06 -2.82
C SER A 298 21.55 39.69 -1.42
N ARG A 299 22.83 39.97 -1.08
CA ARG A 299 23.11 40.90 -0.02
C ARG A 299 22.71 42.29 -0.51
N ARG A 300 21.56 42.78 -0.07
CA ARG A 300 21.21 44.21 -0.18
C ARG A 300 22.37 45.05 0.41
N PRO A 301 22.89 46.01 -0.32
CA PRO A 301 23.77 47.02 0.28
C PRO A 301 22.90 47.96 1.16
N SER A 302 23.07 47.94 2.44
CA SER A 302 22.57 48.98 3.32
C SER A 302 23.44 50.21 3.14
N SER A 303 22.87 51.24 2.59
CA SER A 303 23.42 52.59 2.53
C SER A 303 23.37 53.25 3.91
N GLY A 304 24.49 53.80 4.30
CA GLY A 304 24.62 55.03 5.08
C GLY A 304 24.28 55.00 6.56
N GLY A 305 25.25 55.37 7.37
CA GLY A 305 24.94 55.90 8.67
C GLY A 305 25.97 55.57 9.78
N GLU A 306 26.86 56.53 9.96
CA GLU A 306 27.42 56.97 11.27
C GLU A 306 28.33 56.05 12.08
N ARG A 307 29.58 56.43 12.06
CA ARG A 307 30.68 55.95 12.88
C ARG A 307 30.47 56.39 14.34
N VAL A 308 30.08 55.46 15.20
CA VAL A 308 30.16 55.63 16.66
C VAL A 308 31.25 54.70 17.20
N GLU A 309 32.25 55.32 17.87
CA GLU A 309 33.40 54.67 18.51
C GLU A 309 32.91 53.84 19.72
N PRO A 310 33.31 52.58 19.90
CA PRO A 310 32.94 51.83 21.10
C PRO A 310 33.85 52.09 22.27
N PRO A 311 33.34 52.14 23.51
CA PRO A 311 34.14 52.25 24.69
C PRO A 311 34.91 50.96 24.99
N ARG A 312 36.16 51.11 25.44
CA ARG A 312 37.05 50.04 25.91
C ARG A 312 36.45 49.37 27.15
N GLY A 313 36.18 48.10 27.07
CA GLY A 313 35.76 47.24 28.20
C GLY A 313 36.43 45.87 28.15
N THR A 314 37.15 45.59 29.18
CA THR A 314 37.73 44.35 29.77
C THR A 314 37.54 43.01 29.09
N PRO A 315 38.56 42.13 29.06
CA PRO A 315 38.54 40.82 28.40
C PRO A 315 37.70 39.81 29.17
N THR A 316 36.63 39.37 28.56
CA THR A 316 35.80 38.23 29.04
C THR A 316 36.33 36.92 28.46
N ALA A 317 36.46 35.92 29.30
CA ALA A 317 36.95 34.57 29.01
C ALA A 317 36.20 33.87 27.87
N PRO A 318 36.87 32.98 27.12
CA PRO A 318 36.24 32.26 26.00
C PRO A 318 35.18 31.25 26.51
N PRO A 319 34.10 31.03 25.73
CA PRO A 319 33.08 30.06 26.09
C PRO A 319 33.61 28.62 26.05
N PRO A 320 33.07 27.73 26.88
CA PRO A 320 33.50 26.33 26.95
C PRO A 320 33.22 25.58 25.66
N ARG A 321 34.20 24.81 25.21
CA ARG A 321 34.09 23.90 24.07
C ARG A 321 33.02 22.82 24.34
N PRO A 322 32.19 22.42 23.35
CA PRO A 322 31.29 21.28 23.49
C PRO A 322 32.11 19.99 23.71
N PRO A 323 31.61 19.05 24.51
CA PRO A 323 32.34 17.83 24.81
C PRO A 323 32.48 16.98 23.53
N ALA A 324 33.72 16.53 23.30
CA ALA A 324 34.05 15.59 22.23
C ALA A 324 33.16 14.34 22.31
N LEU A 325 32.56 13.96 21.20
CA LEU A 325 31.91 12.66 21.05
C LEU A 325 32.92 11.55 21.32
N ARG A 326 32.84 10.96 22.50
CA ARG A 326 33.52 9.73 22.83
C ARG A 326 32.88 8.62 21.97
N ALA A 327 33.70 8.05 21.08
CA ALA A 327 33.34 6.83 20.34
C ALA A 327 32.79 5.79 21.30
N LEU A 328 31.56 5.36 21.07
CA LEU A 328 30.96 4.22 21.73
C LEU A 328 31.70 2.96 21.27
N LEU A 329 32.55 2.45 22.11
CA LEU A 329 33.11 1.11 22.01
C LEU A 329 31.96 0.11 22.26
N PRO A 330 31.96 -1.06 21.57
CA PRO A 330 30.92 -2.08 21.74
C PRO A 330 30.97 -2.64 23.16
N PHE A 331 29.78 -2.98 23.67
CA PHE A 331 29.55 -3.64 24.96
C PHE A 331 30.45 -4.85 25.17
N PRO A 332 30.95 -5.08 26.41
CA PRO A 332 31.75 -6.26 26.71
C PRO A 332 30.89 -7.53 26.58
N LEU A 333 31.32 -8.43 25.71
CA LEU A 333 30.76 -9.78 25.59
C LEU A 333 30.86 -10.52 26.92
N SER A 334 29.79 -11.22 27.30
CA SER A 334 29.76 -12.05 28.51
C SER A 334 30.84 -13.14 28.48
N PRO A 335 31.29 -13.64 29.65
CA PRO A 335 32.33 -14.70 29.71
C PRO A 335 32.01 -15.97 28.93
N THR A 336 30.74 -16.29 28.73
CA THR A 336 30.25 -17.39 27.94
C THR A 336 30.46 -17.22 26.44
N ALA A 337 30.27 -16.01 25.90
CA ALA A 337 30.50 -15.72 24.49
C ALA A 337 32.00 -15.77 24.09
N ARG A 338 32.91 -15.41 25.03
CA ARG A 338 34.35 -15.55 24.79
C ARG A 338 34.84 -17.01 24.75
N ARG A 339 34.19 -17.91 25.49
CA ARG A 339 34.54 -19.34 25.47
C ARG A 339 34.07 -20.03 24.19
N ALA A 340 32.93 -19.62 23.62
CA ALA A 340 32.44 -20.17 22.36
C ALA A 340 33.35 -19.81 21.16
N LEU A 341 33.91 -18.59 21.15
CA LEU A 341 34.77 -18.12 20.04
C LEU A 341 36.18 -18.81 20.06
N LEU A 342 36.67 -19.21 21.24
CA LEU A 342 37.97 -19.88 21.38
C LEU A 342 37.90 -21.39 21.14
N VAL A 343 36.75 -22.01 21.32
CA VAL A 343 36.56 -23.45 21.08
C VAL A 343 36.21 -23.71 19.61
N GLY A 344 35.48 -22.85 18.93
CA GLY A 344 35.13 -22.99 17.51
C GLY A 344 36.31 -22.80 16.55
N GLY A 345 37.27 -21.92 16.89
CA GLY A 345 38.43 -21.62 16.04
C GLY A 345 39.55 -22.67 16.12
N GLY A 346 39.64 -23.44 17.24
CA GLY A 346 40.68 -24.44 17.44
C GLY A 346 40.38 -25.81 16.81
N THR A 347 39.11 -26.15 16.66
CA THR A 347 38.69 -27.44 16.12
C THR A 347 38.79 -27.51 14.60
N ALA A 348 38.66 -26.41 13.90
CA ALA A 348 38.77 -26.36 12.44
C ALA A 348 40.23 -26.55 11.92
N LEU A 349 41.23 -26.18 12.74
CA LEU A 349 42.65 -26.35 12.36
C LEU A 349 43.20 -27.77 12.71
N LEU A 350 42.61 -28.48 13.68
CA LEU A 350 43.04 -29.84 14.06
C LEU A 350 42.44 -30.92 13.15
N LEU A 351 41.31 -30.71 12.54
CA LEU A 351 40.69 -31.66 11.59
C LEU A 351 41.31 -31.59 10.20
N GLY A 352 41.95 -30.49 9.81
CA GLY A 352 42.70 -30.39 8.56
C GLY A 352 44.04 -31.12 8.55
N ALA A 353 44.64 -31.40 9.72
CA ALA A 353 45.94 -32.05 9.83
C ALA A 353 45.84 -33.58 10.02
N LEU A 354 44.66 -34.12 10.38
CA LEU A 354 44.47 -35.58 10.63
C LEU A 354 44.02 -36.36 9.39
N GLY A 355 43.69 -35.67 8.28
CA GLY A 355 43.29 -36.29 7.01
C GLY A 355 44.41 -36.87 6.16
N VAL A 356 45.70 -36.72 6.56
CA VAL A 356 46.85 -37.12 5.71
C VAL A 356 47.53 -38.41 6.17
N PHE A 357 47.19 -39.00 7.30
CA PHE A 357 47.97 -40.12 7.88
C PHE A 357 47.16 -41.34 8.27
N LEU A 358 46.39 -41.93 7.38
CA LEU A 358 45.95 -43.34 7.50
C LEU A 358 45.65 -43.91 6.11
N PHE A 359 46.70 -44.24 5.36
CA PHE A 359 46.63 -45.10 4.20
C PHE A 359 47.48 -46.36 4.43
N VAL A 360 46.82 -47.46 4.74
CA VAL A 360 47.44 -48.81 4.65
C VAL A 360 46.44 -49.73 3.93
N PRO A 361 46.83 -50.35 2.81
CA PRO A 361 45.89 -51.15 2.02
C PRO A 361 45.90 -52.61 2.45
N ARG A 362 44.72 -53.22 2.64
CA ARG A 362 44.52 -54.68 2.54
C ARG A 362 43.07 -55.00 2.14
N GLY A 363 42.97 -55.52 0.95
CA GLY A 363 42.02 -56.49 0.47
C GLY A 363 40.51 -56.25 0.61
N ASP A 364 39.88 -56.22 -0.58
CA ASP A 364 38.46 -56.33 -0.91
C ASP A 364 37.65 -55.02 -0.91
N GLN A 365 37.40 -54.66 -2.15
CA GLN A 365 36.38 -53.68 -2.65
C GLN A 365 36.13 -52.40 -1.85
N PRO A 366 36.50 -51.22 -2.35
CA PRO A 366 36.16 -49.95 -1.72
C PRO A 366 34.72 -49.61 -2.04
N ALA A 367 33.84 -49.62 -1.04
CA ALA A 367 32.65 -48.84 -1.07
C ALA A 367 33.10 -47.35 -1.11
N LEU A 368 32.85 -46.65 -2.19
CA LEU A 368 33.03 -45.20 -2.31
C LEU A 368 32.11 -44.52 -1.32
N ILE A 369 32.63 -44.21 -0.12
CA ILE A 369 32.00 -43.30 0.77
C ILE A 369 32.08 -41.91 0.10
N SER A 370 30.99 -41.45 -0.43
CA SER A 370 30.88 -40.12 -1.06
C SER A 370 31.31 -39.05 -0.06
N LEU A 371 32.27 -38.22 -0.43
CA LEU A 371 32.72 -37.06 0.36
C LEU A 371 31.61 -36.06 0.72
N SER A 372 30.43 -36.24 0.17
CA SER A 372 29.25 -35.42 0.48
C SER A 372 28.67 -35.60 1.90
N THR A 373 29.15 -36.62 2.64
CA THR A 373 28.66 -36.93 4.00
C THR A 373 29.44 -36.20 5.10
N LEU A 374 30.47 -35.41 4.76
CA LEU A 374 31.35 -34.72 5.73
C LEU A 374 31.34 -33.20 5.63
N LEU A 375 30.54 -32.60 4.75
CA LEU A 375 30.33 -31.17 4.77
C LEU A 375 29.20 -30.87 5.76
N PRO A 376 29.34 -29.86 6.63
CA PRO A 376 28.22 -29.40 7.44
C PRO A 376 27.05 -29.01 6.52
N VAL A 377 25.92 -29.68 6.68
CA VAL A 377 24.70 -29.36 5.96
C VAL A 377 24.30 -27.97 6.40
N GLU A 378 24.18 -27.05 5.45
CA GLU A 378 23.66 -25.68 5.75
C GLU A 378 22.29 -25.79 6.41
N PRO A 379 22.05 -25.10 7.54
CA PRO A 379 20.73 -25.11 8.16
C PRO A 379 19.71 -24.45 7.26
N GLY A 380 18.46 -24.88 7.35
CA GLY A 380 17.33 -24.09 6.87
C GLY A 380 17.00 -22.99 7.90
N HIS A 381 16.27 -21.98 7.49
CA HIS A 381 15.92 -20.85 8.35
C HIS A 381 14.40 -20.76 8.54
N LEU A 382 13.96 -20.64 9.80
CA LEU A 382 12.57 -20.35 10.17
C LEU A 382 12.46 -18.87 10.52
N GLU A 383 11.82 -18.07 9.64
CA GLU A 383 11.50 -16.67 9.94
C GLU A 383 10.11 -16.59 10.54
N ILE A 384 10.01 -16.17 11.81
CA ILE A 384 8.74 -15.97 12.51
C ILE A 384 8.38 -14.50 12.44
N THR A 385 7.19 -14.21 11.94
CA THR A 385 6.64 -12.86 11.92
C THR A 385 5.32 -12.85 12.68
N PHE A 386 5.21 -12.03 13.73
CA PHE A 386 4.04 -11.88 14.55
C PHE A 386 3.68 -10.42 14.75
N GLU A 387 2.55 -9.98 14.21
CA GLU A 387 1.97 -8.68 14.50
C GLU A 387 0.80 -8.83 15.46
N HIS A 388 0.78 -8.06 16.55
CA HIS A 388 -0.22 -8.22 17.59
C HIS A 388 -0.71 -6.89 18.18
N SER A 389 -1.91 -6.94 18.75
CA SER A 389 -2.53 -5.85 19.52
C SER A 389 -2.69 -6.20 21.02
N LEU A 390 -1.97 -7.22 21.48
CA LEU A 390 -2.03 -7.69 22.87
C LEU A 390 -1.43 -6.66 23.81
N LYS A 391 -1.97 -6.57 25.02
CA LYS A 391 -1.46 -5.67 26.05
C LYS A 391 -0.14 -6.18 26.63
N SER A 392 -0.08 -7.47 26.89
CA SER A 392 1.10 -8.19 27.40
C SER A 392 0.96 -9.67 27.09
N GLY A 393 2.07 -10.40 27.07
CA GLY A 393 2.10 -11.84 26.89
C GLY A 393 3.50 -12.32 26.55
N ASN A 394 3.64 -13.63 26.39
CA ASN A 394 4.85 -14.27 25.90
C ASN A 394 4.53 -15.14 24.70
N LEU A 395 5.37 -15.04 23.66
CA LEU A 395 5.35 -15.95 22.52
C LEU A 395 6.41 -17.02 22.71
N LYS A 396 5.99 -18.26 22.76
CA LYS A 396 6.89 -19.42 22.85
C LYS A 396 6.78 -20.26 21.60
N VAL A 397 7.93 -20.70 21.08
CA VAL A 397 7.99 -21.55 19.88
C VAL A 397 8.86 -22.75 20.15
N TRP A 398 8.40 -23.91 19.68
CA TRP A 398 9.11 -25.18 19.71
C TRP A 398 9.23 -25.74 18.29
N VAL A 399 10.36 -26.38 18.00
CA VAL A 399 10.58 -27.21 16.82
C VAL A 399 10.84 -28.62 17.32
N ASP A 400 10.00 -29.59 16.92
CA ASP A 400 10.04 -30.99 17.37
C ASP A 400 10.13 -31.17 18.89
N ASP A 401 9.34 -30.35 19.62
CA ASP A 401 9.29 -30.30 21.08
C ASP A 401 10.52 -29.67 21.80
N GLU A 402 11.55 -29.23 21.09
CA GLU A 402 12.61 -28.37 21.62
C GLU A 402 12.17 -26.88 21.59
N GLN A 403 12.25 -26.20 22.73
CA GLN A 403 11.90 -24.79 22.82
C GLN A 403 13.02 -23.93 22.22
N VAL A 404 12.70 -23.27 21.09
CA VAL A 404 13.66 -22.45 20.33
C VAL A 404 13.45 -20.93 20.52
N LEU A 405 12.29 -20.52 21.05
CA LEU A 405 11.98 -19.11 21.32
C LEU A 405 11.11 -18.98 22.58
N ASP A 406 11.40 -17.95 23.40
CA ASP A 406 10.56 -17.47 24.50
C ASP A 406 10.76 -15.97 24.63
N GLU A 407 9.86 -15.21 24.00
CA GLU A 407 9.99 -13.76 23.91
C GLU A 407 8.80 -13.03 24.51
N PRO A 408 9.03 -12.07 25.40
CA PRO A 408 7.98 -11.21 25.93
C PRO A 408 7.43 -10.30 24.84
N LEU A 409 6.11 -10.20 24.76
CA LEU A 409 5.42 -9.37 23.81
C LEU A 409 5.17 -7.99 24.42
N GLU A 410 5.81 -6.98 23.83
CA GLU A 410 5.60 -5.59 24.20
C GLU A 410 4.81 -4.86 23.11
N SER A 411 3.76 -4.16 23.50
CA SER A 411 3.01 -3.30 22.61
C SER A 411 3.00 -1.86 23.06
N ARG A 412 3.18 -0.93 22.12
CA ARG A 412 3.08 0.51 22.38
C ARG A 412 1.67 1.00 22.10
N VAL A 413 1.16 1.90 22.96
CA VAL A 413 -0.11 2.59 22.71
C VAL A 413 0.12 3.58 21.57
N THR A 414 -0.45 3.30 20.42
CA THR A 414 -0.28 4.13 19.22
C THR A 414 -1.34 5.24 19.13
N LYS A 415 -2.53 5.03 19.71
CA LYS A 415 -3.61 6.03 19.76
C LYS A 415 -4.49 5.84 20.98
N LYS A 416 -5.00 6.95 21.54
CA LYS A 416 -6.13 6.97 22.49
C LYS A 416 -7.33 7.56 21.75
N VAL A 417 -8.41 6.79 21.63
CA VAL A 417 -9.68 7.27 21.07
C VAL A 417 -10.76 7.00 22.11
N LEU A 418 -11.31 8.06 22.70
CA LEU A 418 -12.22 7.99 23.86
C LEU A 418 -11.58 7.17 25.00
N SER A 419 -12.17 6.12 25.48
CA SER A 419 -11.62 5.26 26.54
C SER A 419 -10.78 4.07 26.02
N LEU A 420 -10.66 3.88 24.69
CA LEU A 420 -9.94 2.78 24.06
C LEU A 420 -8.48 3.15 23.77
N ARG A 421 -7.56 2.29 24.23
CA ARG A 421 -6.13 2.37 23.94
C ARG A 421 -5.79 1.37 22.84
N ILE A 422 -5.51 1.85 21.62
CA ILE A 422 -5.05 1.02 20.51
C ILE A 422 -3.56 0.74 20.70
N ARG A 423 -3.19 -0.54 20.69
CA ARG A 423 -1.83 -1.03 20.86
C ARG A 423 -1.36 -1.71 19.59
N LYS A 424 -0.08 -1.58 19.28
CA LYS A 424 0.62 -2.34 18.23
C LYS A 424 1.94 -2.87 18.79
N GLY A 425 2.20 -4.14 18.55
CA GLY A 425 3.47 -4.79 18.76
C GLY A 425 3.81 -5.63 17.53
N SER A 426 5.08 -5.82 17.25
CA SER A 426 5.57 -6.73 16.22
C SER A 426 6.80 -7.45 16.70
N LEU A 427 6.88 -8.74 16.41
CA LEU A 427 8.03 -9.59 16.65
C LEU A 427 8.47 -10.18 15.31
N ARG A 428 9.77 -10.14 15.04
CA ARG A 428 10.38 -10.82 13.89
C ARG A 428 11.66 -11.48 14.36
N GLN A 429 11.74 -12.81 14.19
CA GLN A 429 12.89 -13.61 14.58
C GLN A 429 13.23 -14.62 13.48
N VAL A 430 14.51 -14.89 13.29
CA VAL A 430 15.00 -15.91 12.37
C VAL A 430 15.77 -16.92 13.19
N LEU A 431 15.42 -18.21 13.04
CA LEU A 431 15.97 -19.32 13.77
C LEU A 431 16.53 -20.34 12.78
N ASP A 432 17.67 -20.93 13.13
CA ASP A 432 18.24 -22.03 12.35
C ASP A 432 17.55 -23.35 12.70
N VAL A 433 17.14 -24.08 11.68
CA VAL A 433 16.44 -25.38 11.80
C VAL A 433 17.19 -26.38 10.94
N THR A 434 17.39 -27.61 11.46
CA THR A 434 17.99 -28.67 10.66
C THR A 434 17.15 -28.97 9.42
N PRO A 435 17.76 -29.26 8.25
CA PRO A 435 16.98 -29.62 7.06
C PRO A 435 16.17 -30.92 7.32
N GLY A 436 14.92 -30.90 6.88
CA GLY A 436 13.99 -32.02 7.07
C GLY A 436 12.56 -31.58 7.30
N GLU A 437 11.70 -32.52 7.60
CA GLU A 437 10.33 -32.29 8.02
C GLU A 437 10.25 -32.09 9.53
N HIS A 438 9.73 -30.92 9.96
CA HIS A 438 9.63 -30.56 11.37
C HIS A 438 8.22 -30.10 11.73
N THR A 439 7.88 -30.26 13.01
CA THR A 439 6.64 -29.76 13.59
C THR A 439 6.94 -28.51 14.41
N VAL A 440 6.47 -27.37 13.94
CA VAL A 440 6.57 -26.10 14.66
C VAL A 440 5.32 -25.93 15.53
N ARG A 441 5.50 -25.76 16.85
CA ARG A 441 4.45 -25.43 17.80
C ARG A 441 4.64 -24.02 18.29
N VAL A 442 3.58 -23.23 18.23
CA VAL A 442 3.53 -21.86 18.74
C VAL A 442 2.51 -21.80 19.86
N GLN A 443 2.90 -21.19 20.97
CA GLN A 443 2.03 -20.96 22.12
C GLN A 443 2.09 -19.50 22.52
N LEU A 444 0.93 -18.93 22.78
CA LEU A 444 0.75 -17.59 23.30
C LEU A 444 0.26 -17.70 24.74
N GLU A 445 0.92 -16.99 25.67
CA GLU A 445 0.55 -16.89 27.07
C GLU A 445 0.33 -15.44 27.46
N GLY A 446 -0.74 -15.14 28.19
CA GLY A 446 -1.06 -13.77 28.67
C GLY A 446 -2.48 -13.34 28.37
N ASP A 447 -2.66 -12.22 27.64
CA ASP A 447 -3.99 -11.73 27.27
C ASP A 447 -4.81 -12.74 26.44
N VAL A 448 -4.10 -13.65 25.77
CA VAL A 448 -4.64 -14.79 25.02
C VAL A 448 -3.82 -16.01 25.39
N ASN A 449 -4.49 -17.10 25.77
CA ASN A 449 -3.84 -18.39 25.99
C ASN A 449 -4.28 -19.36 24.90
N SER A 450 -3.43 -19.59 23.93
CA SER A 450 -3.70 -20.47 22.79
C SER A 450 -2.43 -21.14 22.30
N SER A 451 -2.55 -22.35 21.76
CA SER A 451 -1.44 -23.08 21.17
C SER A 451 -1.87 -23.74 19.88
N ARG A 452 -1.02 -23.67 18.85
CA ARG A 452 -1.21 -24.29 17.53
C ARG A 452 0.05 -24.99 17.08
N ARG A 453 -0.10 -25.97 16.18
CA ARG A 453 0.99 -26.71 15.55
C ARG A 453 0.84 -26.69 14.03
N LEU A 454 1.98 -26.58 13.34
CA LEU A 454 2.04 -26.61 11.89
C LEU A 454 3.25 -27.41 11.44
N ARG A 455 3.12 -28.29 10.43
CA ARG A 455 4.23 -29.05 9.87
C ARG A 455 4.83 -28.32 8.68
N GLY A 456 6.14 -28.41 8.53
CA GLY A 456 6.84 -27.81 7.41
C GLY A 456 8.15 -28.52 7.10
N THR A 457 8.51 -28.55 5.81
CA THR A 457 9.80 -29.06 5.34
C THR A 457 10.76 -27.91 5.19
N PHE A 458 11.97 -28.03 5.73
CA PHE A 458 13.06 -27.07 5.66
C PHE A 458 14.15 -27.60 4.74
N GLU A 459 14.51 -26.81 3.73
CA GLU A 459 15.59 -27.14 2.80
C GLU A 459 16.87 -26.40 3.21
N PRO A 460 18.08 -26.97 2.93
CA PRO A 460 19.34 -26.31 3.25
C PRO A 460 19.44 -24.92 2.64
N GLY A 461 19.81 -23.91 3.44
CA GLY A 461 20.00 -22.52 3.01
C GLY A 461 18.73 -21.76 2.65
N GLN A 462 17.55 -22.38 2.72
CA GLN A 462 16.28 -21.72 2.43
C GLN A 462 15.64 -21.16 3.69
N THR A 463 14.99 -19.99 3.54
CA THR A 463 14.20 -19.37 4.60
C THR A 463 12.72 -19.68 4.39
N LYS A 464 12.10 -20.32 5.37
CA LYS A 464 10.65 -20.57 5.41
C LYS A 464 10.00 -19.64 6.40
N ARG A 465 9.01 -18.87 5.97
CA ARG A 465 8.36 -17.87 6.80
C ARG A 465 7.12 -18.42 7.48
N LEU A 466 7.04 -18.27 8.81
CA LEU A 466 5.86 -18.54 9.61
C LEU A 466 5.17 -17.23 9.98
N LEU A 467 3.95 -17.08 9.52
CA LEU A 467 3.07 -15.97 9.89
C LEU A 467 2.23 -16.40 11.08
N VAL A 468 2.37 -15.66 12.17
CA VAL A 468 1.62 -15.87 13.40
C VAL A 468 0.63 -14.73 13.53
N SER A 469 -0.65 -15.01 13.72
CA SER A 469 -1.70 -14.01 13.93
C SER A 469 -2.65 -14.43 15.05
N VAL A 470 -3.36 -13.44 15.62
CA VAL A 470 -4.43 -13.67 16.60
C VAL A 470 -5.74 -13.22 15.99
N GLU A 471 -6.63 -14.17 15.76
CA GLU A 471 -7.93 -13.94 15.13
C GLU A 471 -9.07 -13.97 16.17
N GLY A 472 -10.14 -13.25 15.84
CA GLY A 472 -11.38 -13.23 16.64
C GLY A 472 -11.51 -12.01 17.58
N ILE A 473 -12.75 -11.46 17.65
CA ILE A 473 -13.06 -10.28 18.44
C ILE A 473 -13.55 -10.66 19.85
N LEU A 474 -14.35 -11.71 19.96
CA LEU A 474 -14.93 -12.18 21.22
C LEU A 474 -14.16 -13.36 21.83
N LYS A 475 -13.65 -14.24 20.99
CA LYS A 475 -12.79 -15.35 21.38
C LYS A 475 -11.54 -15.28 20.52
N ARG A 476 -10.49 -14.67 21.06
CA ARG A 476 -9.20 -14.54 20.38
C ARG A 476 -8.52 -15.89 20.34
N ASP A 477 -8.17 -16.36 19.15
CA ASP A 477 -7.45 -17.61 18.93
C ASP A 477 -6.21 -17.39 18.06
N LEU A 478 -5.22 -18.27 18.18
CA LEU A 478 -3.96 -18.23 17.46
C LEU A 478 -4.15 -18.88 16.09
N SER A 479 -3.74 -18.22 15.03
CA SER A 479 -3.64 -18.79 13.68
C SER A 479 -2.19 -18.84 13.23
N LEU A 480 -1.82 -19.89 12.49
CA LEU A 480 -0.49 -20.12 11.93
C LEU A 480 -0.61 -20.46 10.47
N ASP A 481 0.14 -19.76 9.63
CA ASP A 481 0.21 -20.00 8.21
C ASP A 481 1.65 -19.93 7.69
N TRP A 482 1.98 -20.78 6.69
CA TRP A 482 3.22 -20.61 5.97
C TRP A 482 3.09 -19.46 4.97
N GLY A 483 3.94 -18.44 5.14
CA GLY A 483 4.05 -17.37 4.17
C GLY A 483 4.69 -17.86 2.87
N SER A 484 4.12 -17.45 1.76
CA SER A 484 4.66 -17.68 0.40
C SER A 484 5.90 -16.86 0.14
#